data_b2d65faddc4ee2f532e07d168ab952f0
#
_entry.id   b2d65faddc4ee2f532e07d168ab952f0
#
_cell.length_a   1.000
_cell.length_b   1.000
_cell.length_c   1.000
_cell.angle_alpha   90.00
_cell.angle_beta   90.00
_cell.angle_gamma   90.00
#
_symmetry.space_group_name_H-M   'P 1'
#
loop_
_entity.id
_entity.type
_entity.pdbx_description
1 polymer ?
#
loop_
_entity_poly.entity_id
_entity_poly.type
_entity_poly.pdbx_seq_one_letter_code
_entity_poly.pdbx_strand_id
1 'polypeptide(L)'
;MAGYVEKSLAGDEHIVYRAHFNWTYSFFPVLWFAIGCAPVAMYLMIMARGVPFEALKTGWYVTGFGFAVGSLILTFHLINLMTTEIVITNYRLVYKTGWIARNTQEVSLSNIEEMTLTQSIWGRFLGFGKLVVRGTGVGVIELPNLDDPLVVRKKIEAARASIRGSGGGRQ
;
A
#
# COMPACT_ATOMS: atom_id res chain seq x y z
N MET A 1 -10.87 4.97 13.06
CA MET A 1 -12.10 4.71 12.28
C MET A 1 -12.11 3.23 11.95
N ALA A 2 -13.24 2.52 12.18
CA ALA A 2 -13.37 1.12 11.79
C ALA A 2 -13.20 1.01 10.26
N GLY A 3 -12.32 0.11 9.79
CA GLY A 3 -12.07 -0.12 8.37
C GLY A 3 -13.30 -0.66 7.65
N TYR A 4 -13.29 -0.61 6.32
CA TYR A 4 -14.38 -1.19 5.53
C TYR A 4 -14.58 -2.67 5.85
N VAL A 5 -13.49 -3.42 5.99
CA VAL A 5 -13.52 -4.86 6.26
C VAL A 5 -14.19 -5.15 7.61
N GLU A 6 -13.94 -4.35 8.65
CA GLU A 6 -14.59 -4.52 9.96
C GLU A 6 -16.12 -4.44 9.89
N LYS A 7 -16.65 -3.64 8.97
CA LYS A 7 -18.10 -3.48 8.76
C LYS A 7 -18.72 -4.58 7.90
N SER A 8 -17.89 -5.34 7.17
CA SER A 8 -18.31 -6.39 6.25
C SER A 8 -18.08 -7.80 6.80
N LEU A 9 -17.62 -7.93 8.06
CA LEU A 9 -17.41 -9.23 8.71
C LEU A 9 -18.74 -9.96 8.92
N ALA A 10 -18.78 -11.25 8.58
CA ALA A 10 -19.88 -12.14 8.96
C ALA A 10 -19.77 -12.49 10.46
N GLY A 11 -20.86 -13.03 11.06
CA GLY A 11 -20.95 -13.21 12.51
C GLY A 11 -19.80 -13.96 13.19
N ASP A 12 -19.23 -14.96 12.55
CA ASP A 12 -18.09 -15.76 13.05
C ASP A 12 -16.76 -15.33 12.44
N GLU A 13 -16.76 -14.32 11.58
CA GLU A 13 -15.57 -13.85 10.88
C GLU A 13 -14.78 -12.89 11.75
N HIS A 14 -13.48 -13.13 11.92
CA HIS A 14 -12.58 -12.25 12.64
C HIS A 14 -11.29 -12.03 11.86
N ILE A 15 -10.67 -10.89 12.11
CA ILE A 15 -9.43 -10.49 11.45
C ILE A 15 -8.27 -11.25 12.10
N VAL A 16 -7.56 -12.04 11.31
CA VAL A 16 -6.35 -12.77 11.72
C VAL A 16 -5.11 -11.89 11.59
N TYR A 17 -5.04 -11.11 10.50
CA TYR A 17 -3.87 -10.26 10.22
C TYR A 17 -4.24 -9.11 9.28
N ARG A 18 -3.64 -7.93 9.53
CA ARG A 18 -3.66 -6.79 8.61
C ARG A 18 -2.27 -6.60 8.03
N ALA A 19 -2.16 -6.72 6.72
CA ALA A 19 -0.91 -6.45 6.02
C ALA A 19 -0.82 -4.96 5.67
N HIS A 20 0.39 -4.44 5.69
CA HIS A 20 0.69 -3.04 5.38
C HIS A 20 1.68 -2.97 4.23
N PHE A 21 1.70 -1.83 3.56
CA PHE A 21 2.76 -1.53 2.62
C PHE A 21 4.06 -1.21 3.36
N ASN A 22 5.17 -1.67 2.81
CA ASN A 22 6.48 -1.30 3.31
C ASN A 22 6.75 0.20 3.06
N TRP A 23 7.53 0.84 3.91
CA TRP A 23 7.90 2.25 3.80
C TRP A 23 8.56 2.60 2.45
N THR A 24 9.21 1.64 1.79
CA THR A 24 9.82 1.81 0.47
C THR A 24 8.82 2.17 -0.61
N TYR A 25 7.54 1.83 -0.42
CA TYR A 25 6.46 2.24 -1.31
C TYR A 25 6.27 3.76 -1.34
N SER A 26 6.54 4.44 -0.22
CA SER A 26 6.46 5.90 -0.10
C SER A 26 7.78 6.61 -0.45
N PHE A 27 8.88 5.88 -0.62
CA PHE A 27 10.19 6.48 -0.81
C PHE A 27 10.26 7.43 -2.02
N PHE A 28 9.83 6.97 -3.20
CA PHE A 28 9.89 7.79 -4.42
C PHE A 28 8.97 9.02 -4.37
N PRO A 29 7.67 8.94 -4.00
CA PRO A 29 6.82 10.11 -3.85
C PRO A 29 7.35 11.15 -2.87
N VAL A 30 7.88 10.71 -1.73
CA VAL A 30 8.49 11.60 -0.74
C VAL A 30 9.78 12.24 -1.27
N LEU A 31 10.63 11.48 -1.97
CA LEU A 31 11.83 11.98 -2.60
C LEU A 31 11.51 13.05 -3.64
N TRP A 32 10.54 12.83 -4.51
CA TRP A 32 10.10 13.81 -5.51
C TRP A 32 9.56 15.08 -4.87
N PHE A 33 8.79 14.96 -3.80
CA PHE A 33 8.34 16.11 -3.04
C PHE A 33 9.51 16.89 -2.41
N ALA A 34 10.47 16.19 -1.81
CA ALA A 34 11.67 16.81 -1.24
C ALA A 34 12.51 17.55 -2.29
N ILE A 35 12.67 16.98 -3.48
CA ILE A 35 13.31 17.63 -4.64
C ILE A 35 12.56 18.90 -5.03
N GLY A 36 11.23 18.88 -5.04
CA GLY A 36 10.39 20.06 -5.31
C GLY A 36 10.49 21.14 -4.23
N CYS A 37 10.69 20.76 -2.96
CA CYS A 37 10.86 21.69 -1.84
C CYS A 37 12.23 22.38 -1.83
N ALA A 38 13.29 21.72 -2.27
CA ALA A 38 14.64 22.24 -2.20
C ALA A 38 14.84 23.60 -2.92
N PRO A 39 14.38 23.80 -4.17
CA PRO A 39 14.44 25.11 -4.82
C PRO A 39 13.61 26.19 -4.10
N VAL A 40 12.44 25.85 -3.54
CA VAL A 40 11.61 26.78 -2.78
C VAL A 40 12.40 27.30 -1.58
N ALA A 41 13.01 26.40 -0.80
CA ALA A 41 13.84 26.78 0.33
C ALA A 41 15.04 27.65 -0.08
N MET A 42 15.69 27.33 -1.21
CA MET A 42 16.78 28.12 -1.77
C MET A 42 16.32 29.54 -2.14
N TYR A 43 15.17 29.70 -2.81
CA TYR A 43 14.61 31.00 -3.17
C TYR A 43 14.27 31.84 -1.94
N LEU A 44 13.66 31.26 -0.93
CA LEU A 44 13.36 31.93 0.33
C LEU A 44 14.64 32.43 1.01
N MET A 45 15.72 31.64 0.98
CA MET A 45 17.00 32.02 1.54
C MET A 45 17.65 33.18 0.77
N ILE A 46 17.55 33.21 -0.57
CA ILE A 46 18.07 34.29 -1.41
C ILE A 46 17.29 35.59 -1.17
N MET A 47 15.97 35.51 -1.07
CA MET A 47 15.12 36.66 -0.71
C MET A 47 15.45 37.22 0.67
N ALA A 48 15.72 36.36 1.65
CA ALA A 48 16.15 36.79 3.00
C ALA A 48 17.49 37.56 2.99
N ARG A 49 18.31 37.39 1.94
CA ARG A 49 19.54 38.17 1.73
C ARG A 49 19.31 39.53 1.04
N GLY A 50 18.04 39.95 0.84
CA GLY A 50 17.69 41.24 0.28
C GLY A 50 17.62 41.27 -1.25
N VAL A 51 17.69 40.15 -1.96
CA VAL A 51 17.49 40.11 -3.41
C VAL A 51 16.01 40.40 -3.72
N PRO A 52 15.68 41.38 -4.58
CA PRO A 52 14.31 41.72 -4.86
C PRO A 52 13.60 40.61 -5.65
N PHE A 53 12.32 40.41 -5.35
CA PHE A 53 11.49 39.38 -6.02
C PHE A 53 11.48 39.49 -7.55
N GLU A 54 11.51 40.74 -8.08
CA GLU A 54 11.52 40.98 -9.52
C GLU A 54 12.68 40.29 -10.25
N ALA A 55 13.85 40.21 -9.62
CA ALA A 55 15.03 39.53 -10.18
C ALA A 55 14.86 38.00 -10.20
N LEU A 56 13.97 37.46 -9.37
CA LEU A 56 13.79 36.02 -9.16
C LEU A 56 12.49 35.48 -9.74
N LYS A 57 11.61 36.34 -10.27
CA LYS A 57 10.23 35.96 -10.62
C LYS A 57 10.15 34.79 -11.62
N THR A 58 11.00 34.76 -12.66
CA THR A 58 10.96 33.68 -13.65
C THR A 58 11.32 32.33 -13.05
N GLY A 59 12.37 32.28 -12.24
CA GLY A 59 12.77 31.06 -11.53
C GLY A 59 11.73 30.63 -10.49
N TRP A 60 11.04 31.58 -9.86
CA TRP A 60 9.96 31.32 -8.92
C TRP A 60 8.77 30.59 -9.55
N TYR A 61 8.37 30.95 -10.77
CA TYR A 61 7.33 30.24 -11.50
C TYR A 61 7.68 28.77 -11.78
N VAL A 62 8.91 28.51 -12.24
CA VAL A 62 9.40 27.16 -12.51
C VAL A 62 9.45 26.33 -11.23
N THR A 63 9.96 26.93 -10.15
CA THR A 63 10.05 26.30 -8.83
C THR A 63 8.67 26.02 -8.25
N GLY A 64 7.75 26.96 -8.33
CA GLY A 64 6.37 26.83 -7.88
C GLY A 64 5.62 25.73 -8.63
N PHE A 65 5.84 25.62 -9.94
CA PHE A 65 5.28 24.53 -10.74
C PHE A 65 5.83 23.16 -10.30
N GLY A 66 7.15 23.03 -10.12
CA GLY A 66 7.76 21.78 -9.63
C GLY A 66 7.27 21.36 -8.25
N PHE A 67 7.11 22.34 -7.34
CA PHE A 67 6.54 22.10 -6.01
C PHE A 67 5.07 21.65 -6.08
N ALA A 68 4.26 22.30 -6.94
CA ALA A 68 2.86 21.94 -7.12
C ALA A 68 2.70 20.50 -7.64
N VAL A 69 3.51 20.12 -8.64
CA VAL A 69 3.52 18.76 -9.19
C VAL A 69 3.95 17.74 -8.13
N GLY A 70 5.02 18.01 -7.40
CA GLY A 70 5.50 17.13 -6.31
C GLY A 70 4.45 16.96 -5.21
N SER A 71 3.78 18.05 -4.81
CA SER A 71 2.69 18.03 -3.83
C SER A 71 1.50 17.22 -4.32
N LEU A 72 1.14 17.34 -5.59
CA LEU A 72 0.05 16.57 -6.21
C LEU A 72 0.35 15.06 -6.18
N ILE A 73 1.56 14.67 -6.61
CA ILE A 73 2.01 13.27 -6.60
C ILE A 73 1.96 12.71 -5.18
N LEU A 74 2.49 13.45 -4.20
CA LEU A 74 2.49 13.01 -2.81
C LEU A 74 1.07 12.89 -2.26
N THR A 75 0.17 13.83 -2.57
CA THR A 75 -1.21 13.81 -2.13
C THR A 75 -1.95 12.58 -2.67
N PHE A 76 -1.84 12.29 -3.96
CA PHE A 76 -2.44 11.07 -4.55
C PHE A 76 -1.86 9.80 -3.93
N HIS A 77 -0.57 9.78 -3.66
CA HIS A 77 0.07 8.63 -3.01
C HIS A 77 -0.46 8.41 -1.59
N LEU A 78 -0.57 9.46 -0.78
CA LEU A 78 -1.11 9.39 0.59
C LEU A 78 -2.57 8.93 0.59
N ILE A 79 -3.38 9.44 -0.34
CA ILE A 79 -4.77 8.99 -0.51
C ILE A 79 -4.80 7.48 -0.80
N ASN A 80 -3.98 6.98 -1.71
CA ASN A 80 -3.91 5.56 -2.03
C ASN A 80 -3.49 4.72 -0.81
N LEU A 81 -2.50 5.17 -0.04
CA LEU A 81 -2.09 4.49 1.20
C LEU A 81 -3.22 4.40 2.22
N MET A 82 -3.94 5.51 2.44
CA MET A 82 -5.01 5.59 3.44
C MET A 82 -6.27 4.82 3.04
N THR A 83 -6.46 4.59 1.74
CA THR A 83 -7.66 3.93 1.21
C THR A 83 -7.47 2.47 0.87
N THR A 84 -6.23 1.98 0.89
CA THR A 84 -5.92 0.58 0.63
C THR A 84 -5.92 -0.21 1.94
N GLU A 85 -6.68 -1.29 1.95
CA GLU A 85 -6.74 -2.23 3.08
C GLU A 85 -6.43 -3.65 2.57
N ILE A 86 -5.50 -4.34 3.23
CA ILE A 86 -5.16 -5.73 2.97
C ILE A 86 -5.40 -6.49 4.27
N VAL A 87 -6.43 -7.32 4.29
CA VAL A 87 -6.87 -8.02 5.51
C VAL A 87 -7.02 -9.50 5.26
N ILE A 88 -6.46 -10.30 6.14
CA ILE A 88 -6.64 -11.75 6.20
C ILE A 88 -7.58 -12.04 7.35
N THR A 89 -8.71 -12.66 7.03
CA THR A 89 -9.65 -13.16 8.04
C THR A 89 -9.48 -14.67 8.20
N ASN A 90 -10.27 -15.28 9.07
CA ASN A 90 -10.32 -16.74 9.20
C ASN A 90 -11.02 -17.43 8.00
N TYR A 91 -11.68 -16.71 7.06
CA TYR A 91 -12.36 -17.27 5.90
C TYR A 91 -11.85 -16.79 4.55
N ARG A 92 -11.40 -15.54 4.44
CA ARG A 92 -11.04 -14.91 3.17
C ARG A 92 -9.86 -13.96 3.29
N LEU A 93 -9.17 -13.73 2.15
CA LEU A 93 -8.26 -12.63 1.94
C LEU A 93 -9.05 -11.50 1.25
N VAL A 94 -8.99 -10.31 1.81
CA VAL A 94 -9.64 -9.11 1.27
C VAL A 94 -8.57 -8.09 0.90
N TYR A 95 -8.57 -7.67 -0.35
CA TYR A 95 -7.74 -6.58 -0.87
C TYR A 95 -8.64 -5.48 -1.42
N LYS A 96 -8.69 -4.38 -0.71
CA LYS A 96 -9.49 -3.22 -1.07
C LYS A 96 -8.59 -2.07 -1.46
N THR A 97 -8.90 -1.43 -2.57
CA THR A 97 -8.20 -0.23 -3.08
C THR A 97 -9.21 0.82 -3.52
N GLY A 98 -8.73 2.06 -3.60
CA GLY A 98 -9.43 3.17 -4.23
C GLY A 98 -10.26 4.02 -3.26
N TRP A 99 -10.17 5.33 -3.48
CA TRP A 99 -10.87 6.36 -2.71
C TRP A 99 -12.24 6.70 -3.33
N ILE A 100 -12.26 6.99 -4.64
CA ILE A 100 -13.47 7.40 -5.36
C ILE A 100 -14.21 6.15 -5.88
N ALA A 101 -13.51 5.33 -6.68
CA ALA A 101 -14.01 4.03 -7.12
C ALA A 101 -13.41 2.95 -6.20
N ARG A 102 -14.26 2.32 -5.41
CA ARG A 102 -13.85 1.22 -4.53
C ARG A 102 -13.74 -0.06 -5.33
N ASN A 103 -12.54 -0.62 -5.39
CA ASN A 103 -12.31 -1.94 -5.95
C ASN A 103 -11.96 -2.89 -4.80
N THR A 104 -12.77 -3.90 -4.59
CA THR A 104 -12.56 -4.91 -3.56
C THR A 104 -12.42 -6.26 -4.23
N GLN A 105 -11.28 -6.89 -4.03
CA GLN A 105 -11.00 -8.26 -4.48
C GLN A 105 -10.97 -9.16 -3.24
N GLU A 106 -11.77 -10.20 -3.28
CA GLU A 106 -11.88 -11.14 -2.18
C GLU A 106 -11.66 -12.56 -2.70
N VAL A 107 -10.89 -13.34 -1.99
CA VAL A 107 -10.71 -14.75 -2.28
C VAL A 107 -10.87 -15.57 -0.99
N SER A 108 -11.74 -16.59 -1.05
CA SER A 108 -11.86 -17.54 0.06
C SER A 108 -10.54 -18.28 0.27
N LEU A 109 -10.09 -18.41 1.51
CA LEU A 109 -8.85 -19.14 1.84
C LEU A 109 -8.89 -20.60 1.40
N SER A 110 -10.08 -21.22 1.34
CA SER A 110 -10.28 -22.58 0.80
C SER A 110 -10.04 -22.67 -0.70
N ASN A 111 -10.28 -21.59 -1.43
CA ASN A 111 -10.21 -21.53 -2.89
C ASN A 111 -8.86 -21.03 -3.42
N ILE A 112 -7.89 -20.73 -2.53
CA ILE A 112 -6.55 -20.36 -2.95
C ILE A 112 -5.85 -21.59 -3.51
N GLU A 113 -5.41 -21.52 -4.76
CA GLU A 113 -4.67 -22.58 -5.46
C GLU A 113 -3.17 -22.39 -5.32
N GLU A 114 -2.69 -21.18 -5.64
CA GLU A 114 -1.27 -20.88 -5.70
C GLU A 114 -0.97 -19.53 -5.04
N MET A 115 0.17 -19.47 -4.36
CA MET A 115 0.75 -18.24 -3.84
C MET A 115 2.19 -18.08 -4.31
N THR A 116 2.44 -17.11 -5.17
CA THR A 116 3.78 -16.80 -5.68
C THR A 116 4.33 -15.57 -4.96
N LEU A 117 5.45 -15.74 -4.26
CA LEU A 117 6.18 -14.68 -3.60
C LEU A 117 7.38 -14.27 -4.46
N THR A 118 7.47 -13.00 -4.79
CA THR A 118 8.59 -12.42 -5.52
C THR A 118 9.25 -11.33 -4.69
N GLN A 119 10.54 -11.51 -4.39
CA GLN A 119 11.38 -10.52 -3.72
C GLN A 119 12.65 -10.29 -4.53
N SER A 120 12.95 -9.04 -4.83
CA SER A 120 14.24 -8.64 -5.37
C SER A 120 15.34 -8.73 -4.29
N ILE A 121 16.60 -8.59 -4.69
CA ILE A 121 17.73 -8.50 -3.74
C ILE A 121 17.50 -7.36 -2.75
N TRP A 122 17.12 -6.19 -3.24
CA TRP A 122 16.76 -5.03 -2.40
C TRP A 122 15.52 -5.29 -1.53
N GLY A 123 14.52 -6.02 -2.08
CA GLY A 123 13.34 -6.42 -1.33
C GLY A 123 13.67 -7.31 -0.13
N ARG A 124 14.67 -8.20 -0.26
CA ARG A 124 15.14 -9.03 0.86
C ARG A 124 15.88 -8.22 1.92
N PHE A 125 16.67 -7.22 1.51
CA PHE A 125 17.39 -6.34 2.44
C PHE A 125 16.45 -5.37 3.18
N LEU A 126 15.46 -4.83 2.48
CA LEU A 126 14.55 -3.80 3.00
C LEU A 126 13.21 -4.37 3.50
N GLY A 127 13.04 -5.69 3.46
CA GLY A 127 11.85 -6.38 4.00
C GLY A 127 10.59 -6.25 3.15
N PHE A 128 10.69 -5.92 1.85
CA PHE A 128 9.50 -5.79 1.00
C PHE A 128 9.43 -6.82 -0.12
N GLY A 129 8.23 -7.07 -0.64
CA GLY A 129 8.03 -7.95 -1.78
C GLY A 129 6.60 -7.93 -2.31
N LYS A 130 6.41 -8.62 -3.44
CA LYS A 130 5.12 -8.82 -4.09
C LYS A 130 4.61 -10.22 -3.79
N LEU A 131 3.37 -10.32 -3.33
CA LEU A 131 2.67 -11.59 -3.19
C LEU A 131 1.52 -11.65 -4.20
N VAL A 132 1.54 -12.68 -5.03
CA VAL A 132 0.48 -12.96 -6.01
C VAL A 132 -0.30 -14.18 -5.51
N VAL A 133 -1.60 -14.01 -5.36
CA VAL A 133 -2.53 -15.05 -4.89
C VAL A 133 -3.49 -15.38 -6.03
N ARG A 134 -3.53 -16.66 -6.42
CA ARG A 134 -4.46 -17.17 -7.41
C ARG A 134 -5.51 -18.05 -6.75
N GLY A 135 -6.76 -17.80 -7.08
CA GLY A 135 -7.88 -18.58 -6.55
C GLY A 135 -8.82 -19.04 -7.64
N THR A 136 -9.49 -20.15 -7.39
CA THR A 136 -10.50 -20.71 -8.30
C THR A 136 -11.66 -19.73 -8.44
N GLY A 137 -11.94 -19.31 -9.68
CA GLY A 137 -13.10 -18.46 -10.01
C GLY A 137 -12.99 -16.97 -9.69
N VAL A 138 -11.90 -16.50 -9.07
CA VAL A 138 -11.77 -15.09 -8.60
C VAL A 138 -10.64 -14.33 -9.34
N GLY A 139 -9.88 -15.01 -10.19
CA GLY A 139 -8.74 -14.39 -10.88
C GLY A 139 -7.49 -14.30 -10.03
N VAL A 140 -6.65 -13.30 -10.32
CA VAL A 140 -5.34 -13.10 -9.68
C VAL A 140 -5.39 -11.85 -8.83
N ILE A 141 -5.07 -11.99 -7.54
CA ILE A 141 -4.89 -10.84 -6.62
C ILE A 141 -3.39 -10.58 -6.50
N GLU A 142 -2.97 -9.39 -6.88
CA GLU A 142 -1.59 -8.94 -6.77
C GLU A 142 -1.46 -7.95 -5.61
N LEU A 143 -0.66 -8.31 -4.62
CA LEU A 143 -0.35 -7.50 -3.45
C LEU A 143 1.07 -6.93 -3.59
N PRO A 144 1.21 -5.68 -4.08
CA PRO A 144 2.52 -5.07 -4.32
C PRO A 144 3.14 -4.53 -3.03
N ASN A 145 4.46 -4.51 -2.97
CA ASN A 145 5.25 -3.83 -1.92
C ASN A 145 4.79 -4.10 -0.48
N LEU A 146 4.38 -5.34 -0.21
CA LEU A 146 4.05 -5.78 1.14
C LEU A 146 5.25 -5.67 2.07
N ASP A 147 4.99 -5.21 3.29
CA ASP A 147 5.93 -5.35 4.38
C ASP A 147 5.93 -6.80 4.85
N ASP A 148 7.13 -7.35 5.00
CA ASP A 148 7.36 -8.75 5.41
C ASP A 148 6.45 -9.77 4.70
N PRO A 149 6.54 -9.93 3.35
CA PRO A 149 5.62 -10.76 2.59
C PRO A 149 5.69 -12.26 2.97
N LEU A 150 6.79 -12.72 3.58
CA LEU A 150 6.92 -14.06 4.14
C LEU A 150 5.99 -14.27 5.34
N VAL A 151 5.86 -13.25 6.20
CA VAL A 151 4.92 -13.27 7.34
C VAL A 151 3.49 -13.30 6.82
N VAL A 152 3.16 -12.47 5.83
CA VAL A 152 1.83 -12.45 5.21
C VAL A 152 1.47 -13.82 4.65
N ARG A 153 2.37 -14.45 3.89
CA ARG A 153 2.19 -15.80 3.36
C ARG A 153 1.95 -16.82 4.47
N LYS A 154 2.78 -16.83 5.52
CA LYS A 154 2.62 -17.74 6.66
C LYS A 154 1.28 -17.56 7.36
N LYS A 155 0.79 -16.32 7.50
CA LYS A 155 -0.53 -16.04 8.10
C LYS A 155 -1.68 -16.57 7.26
N ILE A 156 -1.59 -16.46 5.92
CA ILE A 156 -2.56 -17.05 5.01
C ILE A 156 -2.53 -18.59 5.13
N GLU A 157 -1.35 -19.21 5.12
CA GLU A 157 -1.20 -20.67 5.25
C GLU A 157 -1.74 -21.19 6.60
N ALA A 158 -1.46 -20.49 7.70
CA ALA A 158 -1.98 -20.84 9.02
C ALA A 158 -3.51 -20.73 9.09
N ALA A 159 -4.10 -19.66 8.53
CA ALA A 159 -5.55 -19.52 8.47
C ALA A 159 -6.20 -20.58 7.60
N ARG A 160 -5.57 -21.01 6.47
CA ARG A 160 -6.05 -22.13 5.67
C ARG A 160 -6.00 -23.46 6.42
N ALA A 161 -4.94 -23.69 7.18
CA ALA A 161 -4.79 -24.93 7.95
C ALA A 161 -5.88 -25.06 9.03
N SER A 162 -6.27 -23.95 9.68
CA SER A 162 -7.34 -23.95 10.69
C SER A 162 -8.72 -24.33 10.09
N ILE A 163 -9.00 -23.88 8.86
CA ILE A 163 -10.25 -24.24 8.16
C ILE A 163 -10.29 -25.75 7.87
N ARG A 164 -9.17 -26.32 7.39
CA ARG A 164 -9.09 -27.77 7.10
C ARG A 164 -9.19 -28.61 8.35
N GLY A 165 -8.63 -28.16 9.48
CA GLY A 165 -8.71 -28.85 10.76
C GLY A 165 -10.14 -28.88 11.34
N SER A 166 -10.90 -27.80 11.19
CA SER A 166 -12.28 -27.71 11.66
C SER A 166 -13.28 -28.50 10.78
N GLY A 167 -12.95 -28.71 9.49
CA GLY A 167 -13.77 -29.53 8.58
C GLY A 167 -13.60 -31.05 8.74
N GLY A 168 -12.46 -31.50 9.27
CA GLY A 168 -12.14 -32.94 9.44
C GLY A 168 -12.75 -33.62 10.68
N GLY A 169 -13.38 -32.88 11.56
CA GLY A 169 -13.95 -33.40 12.80
C GLY A 169 -15.44 -33.78 12.75
N ARG A 170 -16.06 -33.76 11.57
CA ARG A 170 -17.49 -34.16 11.39
C ARG A 170 -17.59 -35.33 10.41
N GLN A 171 -17.10 -36.47 10.82
CA GLN A 171 -17.48 -37.77 10.28
C GLN A 171 -17.89 -38.69 11.42
#